data_be3c275798622dab4bbc52e50122202e
#
_entry.id   be3c275798622dab4bbc52e50122202e
#
_cell.length_a   1.000
_cell.length_b   1.000
_cell.length_c   1.000
_cell.angle_alpha   90.00
_cell.angle_beta   90.00
_cell.angle_gamma   90.00
#
_symmetry.space_group_name_H-M   'P 1'
#
loop_
_entity.id
_entity.type
_entity.pdbx_description
1 polymer ?
#
loop_
_entity_poly.entity_id
_entity_poly.type
_entity_poly.pdbx_seq_one_letter_code
_entity_poly.pdbx_strand_id
1 'polypeptide(L)'
;MTQFEDKFMEVQASMVSLALEYVQNQADKIFIYAIADSLYSFNLFYEIKGNIVHKHLVNDFLPTKSHIDTSLQSLLLKEGVKDVKSMLDVCQEYNREHPTEMWLIYDAKKNSLDSRYSYEGRYDKDEELLPRLEFEKWFEEVKEQDL
;
A
#
# COMPACT_ATOMS: atom_id res chain seq x y z
N MET A 1 -10.10 -21.57 -6.07
CA MET A 1 -9.48 -20.44 -6.74
C MET A 1 -8.42 -20.91 -7.73
N THR A 2 -8.14 -20.14 -8.75
CA THR A 2 -7.11 -20.46 -9.74
C THR A 2 -5.72 -20.24 -9.17
N GLN A 3 -4.69 -20.81 -9.81
CA GLN A 3 -3.30 -20.55 -9.44
C GLN A 3 -2.95 -19.08 -9.60
N PHE A 4 -3.49 -18.41 -10.63
CA PHE A 4 -3.28 -16.98 -10.81
C PHE A 4 -3.79 -16.20 -9.60
N GLU A 5 -5.02 -16.45 -9.19
CA GLU A 5 -5.62 -15.74 -8.05
C GLU A 5 -4.82 -15.95 -6.78
N ASP A 6 -4.37 -17.20 -6.54
CA ASP A 6 -3.57 -17.52 -5.36
C ASP A 6 -2.25 -16.74 -5.35
N LYS A 7 -1.53 -16.72 -6.48
CA LYS A 7 -0.25 -16.00 -6.58
C LYS A 7 -0.44 -14.49 -6.52
N PHE A 8 -1.51 -13.97 -7.14
CA PHE A 8 -1.82 -12.56 -7.11
C PHE A 8 -2.11 -12.10 -5.67
N MET A 9 -2.86 -12.90 -4.92
CA MET A 9 -3.16 -12.61 -3.51
C MET A 9 -1.92 -12.76 -2.62
N GLU A 10 -1.00 -13.68 -2.94
CA GLU A 10 0.26 -13.80 -2.21
C GLU A 10 1.09 -12.52 -2.30
N VAL A 11 1.11 -11.87 -3.47
CA VAL A 11 1.82 -10.60 -3.64
C VAL A 11 1.18 -9.50 -2.77
N GLN A 12 -0.14 -9.43 -2.76
CA GLN A 12 -0.84 -8.46 -1.91
C GLN A 12 -0.60 -8.73 -0.44
N ALA A 13 -0.58 -10.00 -0.02
CA ALA A 13 -0.25 -10.38 1.34
C ALA A 13 1.18 -9.98 1.71
N SER A 14 2.12 -10.08 0.76
CA SER A 14 3.49 -9.62 0.97
C SER A 14 3.54 -8.11 1.22
N MET A 15 2.80 -7.32 0.44
CA MET A 15 2.70 -5.88 0.64
C MET A 15 2.17 -5.53 2.04
N VAL A 16 1.12 -6.23 2.47
CA VAL A 16 0.53 -6.04 3.81
C VAL A 16 1.54 -6.43 4.90
N SER A 17 2.25 -7.54 4.71
CA SER A 17 3.26 -8.01 5.68
C SER A 17 4.39 -7.00 5.85
N LEU A 18 4.87 -6.41 4.75
CA LEU A 18 5.89 -5.35 4.80
C LEU A 18 5.40 -4.17 5.65
N ALA A 19 4.17 -3.75 5.42
CA ALA A 19 3.58 -2.62 6.14
C ALA A 19 3.41 -2.91 7.63
N LEU A 20 2.94 -4.11 7.98
CA LEU A 20 2.79 -4.54 9.37
C LEU A 20 4.14 -4.63 10.08
N GLU A 21 5.14 -5.19 9.41
CA GLU A 21 6.47 -5.35 9.97
C GLU A 21 7.10 -4.01 10.34
N TYR A 22 6.94 -3.00 9.48
CA TYR A 22 7.48 -1.67 9.73
C TYR A 22 6.98 -1.08 11.06
N VAL A 23 5.71 -1.27 11.39
CA VAL A 23 5.11 -0.77 12.63
C VAL A 23 5.03 -1.83 13.73
N GLN A 24 5.70 -2.98 13.54
CA GLN A 24 5.76 -4.06 14.54
C GLN A 24 4.34 -4.52 14.95
N ASN A 25 3.46 -4.63 13.97
CA ASN A 25 2.06 -5.08 14.13
C ASN A 25 1.22 -4.18 15.04
N GLN A 26 1.56 -2.89 15.12
CA GLN A 26 0.86 -1.96 16.02
C GLN A 26 -0.18 -1.06 15.34
N ALA A 27 -0.47 -1.27 14.07
CA ALA A 27 -1.50 -0.50 13.38
C ALA A 27 -2.84 -1.24 13.40
N ASP A 28 -3.93 -0.49 13.44
CA ASP A 28 -5.29 -1.05 13.35
C ASP A 28 -5.68 -1.29 11.90
N LYS A 29 -5.29 -0.39 11.00
CA LYS A 29 -5.50 -0.53 9.56
C LYS A 29 -4.29 -0.04 8.79
N ILE A 30 -4.13 -0.58 7.59
CA ILE A 30 -3.06 -0.21 6.66
C ILE A 30 -3.70 0.18 5.34
N PHE A 31 -3.21 1.28 4.76
CA PHE A 31 -3.68 1.81 3.49
C PHE A 31 -2.50 1.85 2.54
N ILE A 32 -2.55 1.06 1.46
CA ILE A 32 -1.45 0.93 0.50
C ILE A 32 -1.90 1.44 -0.87
N TYR A 33 -1.08 2.28 -1.49
CA TYR A 33 -1.28 2.76 -2.84
C TYR A 33 -0.09 2.30 -3.70
N ALA A 34 -0.36 1.46 -4.68
CA ALA A 34 0.65 0.92 -5.58
C ALA A 34 0.36 1.32 -7.02
N ILE A 35 1.40 1.71 -7.75
CA ILE A 35 1.30 2.13 -9.15
C ILE A 35 2.22 1.25 -9.99
N ALA A 36 1.68 0.73 -11.11
CA ALA A 36 2.41 -0.03 -12.11
C ALA A 36 1.99 0.45 -13.50
N ASP A 37 2.44 1.62 -13.87
CA ASP A 37 2.08 2.31 -15.11
C ASP A 37 3.36 2.79 -15.80
N SER A 38 3.41 4.02 -16.29
CA SER A 38 4.64 4.62 -16.84
C SER A 38 5.74 4.74 -15.79
N LEU A 39 5.38 4.63 -14.51
CA LEU A 39 6.31 4.57 -13.39
C LEU A 39 5.83 3.52 -12.40
N TYR A 40 6.72 3.08 -11.51
CA TYR A 40 6.38 2.16 -10.44
C TYR A 40 6.51 2.89 -9.10
N SER A 41 5.49 2.75 -8.26
CA SER A 41 5.46 3.42 -6.96
C SER A 41 4.74 2.57 -5.95
N PHE A 42 5.15 2.72 -4.70
CA PHE A 42 4.53 2.06 -3.55
C PHE A 42 4.58 3.05 -2.39
N ASN A 43 3.44 3.31 -1.79
CA ASN A 43 3.38 4.17 -0.60
C ASN A 43 2.25 3.70 0.29
N LEU A 44 2.28 4.13 1.55
CA LEU A 44 1.29 3.67 2.52
C LEU A 44 1.14 4.64 3.69
N PHE A 45 0.00 4.53 4.35
CA PHE A 45 -0.26 5.20 5.62
C PHE A 45 -1.07 4.27 6.51
N TYR A 46 -1.31 4.67 7.75
CA TYR A 46 -1.85 3.81 8.78
C TYR A 46 -3.02 4.46 9.52
N GLU A 47 -3.84 3.60 10.14
CA GLU A 47 -4.72 4.01 11.23
C GLU A 47 -4.16 3.42 12.52
N ILE A 48 -3.87 4.28 13.48
CA ILE A 48 -3.35 3.90 14.80
C ILE A 48 -4.21 4.56 15.86
N LYS A 49 -4.90 3.74 16.67
CA LYS A 49 -5.77 4.22 17.76
C LYS A 49 -6.78 5.26 17.27
N GLY A 50 -7.37 5.02 16.10
CA GLY A 50 -8.38 5.91 15.51
C GLY A 50 -7.81 7.10 14.76
N ASN A 51 -6.49 7.25 14.68
CA ASN A 51 -5.85 8.37 13.97
C ASN A 51 -5.29 7.90 12.64
N ILE A 52 -5.50 8.70 11.59
CA ILE A 52 -4.90 8.45 10.27
C ILE A 52 -3.55 9.13 10.25
N VAL A 53 -2.49 8.35 10.01
CA VAL A 53 -1.11 8.74 10.29
C VAL A 53 -0.19 8.38 9.13
N HIS A 54 0.62 9.34 8.68
CA HIS A 54 1.70 9.06 7.72
C HIS A 54 2.77 8.16 8.34
N LYS A 55 3.44 7.36 7.52
CA LYS A 55 4.46 6.40 7.99
C LYS A 55 5.60 7.04 8.78
N HIS A 56 5.96 8.29 8.45
CA HIS A 56 7.05 8.97 9.14
C HIS A 56 6.65 9.58 10.48
N LEU A 57 5.35 9.60 10.81
CA LEU A 57 4.82 10.18 12.04
C LEU A 57 4.25 9.15 13.01
N VAL A 58 4.47 7.86 12.74
CA VAL A 58 3.86 6.79 13.55
C VAL A 58 4.25 6.86 15.02
N ASN A 59 5.45 7.33 15.32
CA ASN A 59 5.92 7.42 16.70
C ASN A 59 5.17 8.46 17.54
N ASP A 60 4.51 9.42 16.90
CA ASP A 60 3.70 10.42 17.61
C ASP A 60 2.43 9.79 18.21
N PHE A 61 2.06 8.59 17.74
CA PHE A 61 0.82 7.92 18.11
C PHE A 61 1.04 6.58 18.81
N LEU A 62 2.28 6.16 18.98
CA LEU A 62 2.67 4.92 19.65
C LEU A 62 3.30 5.20 20.99
N PRO A 63 3.21 4.27 21.97
CA PRO A 63 3.93 4.40 23.24
C PRO A 63 5.44 4.53 23.00
N THR A 64 6.14 5.31 23.83
CA THR A 64 7.58 5.54 23.72
C THR A 64 8.37 4.23 23.65
N LYS A 65 7.97 3.22 24.42
CA LYS A 65 8.61 1.91 24.45
C LYS A 65 8.43 1.13 23.14
N SER A 66 7.52 1.57 22.28
CA SER A 66 7.22 0.93 21.01
C SER A 66 7.81 1.71 19.83
N HIS A 67 8.87 2.47 20.07
CA HIS A 67 9.49 3.33 19.07
C HIS A 67 9.86 2.58 17.80
N ILE A 68 9.40 3.12 16.65
CA ILE A 68 9.69 2.58 15.33
C ILE A 68 10.90 3.30 14.75
N ASP A 69 11.80 2.56 14.12
CA ASP A 69 12.93 3.14 13.41
C ASP A 69 12.45 3.66 12.05
N THR A 70 12.11 4.95 12.00
CA THR A 70 11.59 5.58 10.78
C THR A 70 12.63 5.69 9.67
N SER A 71 13.92 5.45 9.96
CA SER A 71 14.95 5.39 8.92
C SER A 71 14.74 4.21 7.98
N LEU A 72 13.95 3.20 8.39
CA LEU A 72 13.64 2.04 7.58
C LEU A 72 12.56 2.31 6.53
N GLN A 73 11.95 3.50 6.50
CA GLN A 73 10.88 3.79 5.53
C GLN A 73 11.35 3.71 4.08
N SER A 74 12.60 4.08 3.80
CA SER A 74 13.15 3.97 2.45
C SER A 74 13.26 2.51 2.00
N LEU A 75 13.68 1.63 2.91
CA LEU A 75 13.74 0.19 2.66
C LEU A 75 12.34 -0.38 2.45
N LEU A 76 11.38 0.04 3.26
CA LEU A 76 9.98 -0.36 3.14
C LEU A 76 9.45 -0.05 1.74
N LEU A 77 9.65 1.18 1.25
CA LEU A 77 9.18 1.59 -0.06
C LEU A 77 9.89 0.83 -1.18
N LYS A 78 11.18 0.59 -1.03
CA LYS A 78 11.97 -0.19 -2.00
C LYS A 78 11.45 -1.62 -2.11
N GLU A 79 11.22 -2.27 -0.98
CA GLU A 79 10.68 -3.64 -0.94
C GLU A 79 9.26 -3.68 -1.49
N GLY A 80 8.46 -2.64 -1.22
CA GLY A 80 7.12 -2.52 -1.79
C GLY A 80 7.13 -2.43 -3.31
N VAL A 81 8.07 -1.69 -3.89
CA VAL A 81 8.23 -1.61 -5.35
C VAL A 81 8.61 -2.97 -5.93
N LYS A 82 9.43 -3.76 -5.22
CA LYS A 82 9.73 -5.14 -5.63
C LYS A 82 8.45 -5.98 -5.70
N ASP A 83 7.54 -5.80 -4.74
CA ASP A 83 6.25 -6.49 -4.76
C ASP A 83 5.38 -6.03 -5.93
N VAL A 84 5.43 -4.74 -6.29
CA VAL A 84 4.74 -4.24 -7.49
C VAL A 84 5.26 -4.97 -8.73
N LYS A 85 6.57 -5.12 -8.85
CA LYS A 85 7.18 -5.85 -9.97
C LYS A 85 6.81 -7.33 -9.96
N SER A 86 6.73 -7.94 -8.78
CA SER A 86 6.28 -9.33 -8.65
C SER A 86 4.84 -9.49 -9.12
N MET A 87 3.98 -8.52 -8.85
CA MET A 87 2.61 -8.51 -9.34
C MET A 87 2.57 -8.50 -10.88
N LEU A 88 3.41 -7.68 -11.50
CA LEU A 88 3.53 -7.65 -12.97
C LEU A 88 3.96 -9.01 -13.51
N ASP A 89 4.96 -9.64 -12.87
CA ASP A 89 5.47 -10.96 -13.27
C ASP A 89 4.38 -12.02 -13.20
N VAL A 90 3.57 -12.01 -12.16
CA VAL A 90 2.44 -12.94 -11.99
C VAL A 90 1.42 -12.73 -13.12
N CYS A 91 1.05 -11.49 -13.40
CA CYS A 91 0.10 -11.21 -14.47
C CYS A 91 0.63 -11.65 -15.83
N GLN A 92 1.91 -11.42 -16.10
CA GLN A 92 2.56 -11.84 -17.35
C GLN A 92 2.60 -13.35 -17.46
N GLU A 93 2.95 -14.06 -16.38
CA GLU A 93 3.00 -15.54 -16.36
C GLU A 93 1.68 -16.17 -16.77
N TYR A 94 0.56 -15.58 -16.36
CA TYR A 94 -0.77 -16.09 -16.64
C TYR A 94 -1.49 -15.37 -17.77
N ASN A 95 -0.77 -14.53 -18.50
CA ASN A 95 -1.29 -13.77 -19.63
C ASN A 95 -2.54 -12.96 -19.26
N ARG A 96 -2.46 -12.27 -18.13
CA ARG A 96 -3.53 -11.40 -17.60
C ARG A 96 -3.09 -9.95 -17.67
N GLU A 97 -4.06 -9.07 -17.92
CA GLU A 97 -3.84 -7.64 -17.82
C GLU A 97 -3.53 -7.29 -16.36
N HIS A 98 -2.49 -6.46 -16.13
CA HIS A 98 -2.16 -6.02 -14.77
C HIS A 98 -2.86 -4.71 -14.43
N PRO A 99 -3.26 -4.51 -13.18
CA PRO A 99 -3.75 -3.20 -12.76
C PRO A 99 -2.63 -2.17 -12.81
N THR A 100 -2.97 -0.94 -13.23
CA THR A 100 -2.03 0.18 -13.26
C THR A 100 -1.98 0.91 -11.93
N GLU A 101 -3.04 0.82 -11.14
CA GLU A 101 -3.10 1.35 -9.79
C GLU A 101 -3.85 0.36 -8.90
N MET A 102 -3.40 0.25 -7.65
CA MET A 102 -4.07 -0.57 -6.64
C MET A 102 -4.19 0.21 -5.34
N TRP A 103 -5.36 0.15 -4.73
CA TRP A 103 -5.63 0.68 -3.39
C TRP A 103 -6.01 -0.48 -2.50
N LEU A 104 -5.18 -0.75 -1.49
CA LEU A 104 -5.39 -1.87 -0.57
C LEU A 104 -5.68 -1.30 0.82
N ILE A 105 -6.72 -1.82 1.46
CA ILE A 105 -7.04 -1.49 2.85
C ILE A 105 -7.08 -2.79 3.64
N TYR A 106 -6.16 -2.92 4.58
CA TYR A 106 -6.11 -4.08 5.46
C TYR A 106 -6.58 -3.70 6.86
N ASP A 107 -7.58 -4.41 7.36
CA ASP A 107 -8.08 -4.26 8.73
C ASP A 107 -7.47 -5.36 9.59
N ALA A 108 -6.55 -4.99 10.48
CA ALA A 108 -5.81 -5.95 11.30
C ALA A 108 -6.71 -6.68 12.29
N LYS A 109 -7.74 -6.02 12.82
CA LYS A 109 -8.66 -6.63 13.78
C LYS A 109 -9.52 -7.70 13.14
N LYS A 110 -9.99 -7.45 11.93
CA LYS A 110 -10.86 -8.37 11.20
C LYS A 110 -10.06 -9.35 10.33
N ASN A 111 -8.76 -9.10 10.18
CA ASN A 111 -7.90 -9.84 9.24
C ASN A 111 -8.56 -9.89 7.86
N SER A 112 -8.99 -8.73 7.37
CA SER A 112 -9.67 -8.61 6.08
C SER A 112 -8.97 -7.60 5.18
N LEU A 113 -8.91 -7.91 3.90
CA LEU A 113 -8.27 -7.08 2.89
C LEU A 113 -9.29 -6.66 1.85
N ASP A 114 -9.47 -5.35 1.69
CA ASP A 114 -10.25 -4.77 0.60
C ASP A 114 -9.29 -4.26 -0.47
N SER A 115 -9.52 -4.66 -1.71
CA SER A 115 -8.67 -4.27 -2.83
C SER A 115 -9.50 -3.58 -3.91
N ARG A 116 -8.98 -2.46 -4.40
CA ARG A 116 -9.56 -1.75 -5.54
C ARG A 116 -8.48 -1.59 -6.60
N TYR A 117 -8.86 -1.77 -7.86
CA TYR A 117 -7.93 -1.73 -8.98
C TYR A 117 -8.41 -0.76 -10.05
N SER A 118 -7.44 -0.12 -10.74
CA SER A 118 -7.68 0.62 -11.96
C SER A 118 -6.80 0.06 -13.07
N TYR A 119 -7.30 0.03 -14.28
CA TYR A 119 -6.58 -0.42 -15.48
C TYR A 119 -6.45 0.71 -16.51
N GLU A 120 -6.71 1.95 -16.08
CA GLU A 120 -6.82 3.10 -16.99
C GLU A 120 -5.51 3.65 -17.52
N GLY A 121 -4.41 3.45 -16.79
CA GLY A 121 -3.12 4.00 -17.21
C GLY A 121 -3.06 5.51 -17.12
N ARG A 122 -3.56 6.10 -16.03
CA ARG A 122 -3.66 7.55 -15.86
C ARG A 122 -2.32 8.26 -15.94
N TYR A 123 -1.27 7.66 -15.39
CA TYR A 123 0.08 8.27 -15.36
C TYR A 123 0.73 8.27 -16.73
N ASP A 124 0.43 7.28 -17.56
CA ASP A 124 0.91 7.24 -18.94
C ASP A 124 0.24 8.31 -19.80
N LYS A 125 -1.03 8.59 -19.53
CA LYS A 125 -1.83 9.54 -20.31
C LYS A 125 -1.65 10.99 -19.87
N ASP A 126 -1.25 11.24 -18.63
CA ASP A 126 -1.17 12.58 -18.05
C ASP A 126 0.17 12.77 -17.33
N GLU A 127 1.09 13.48 -17.98
CA GLU A 127 2.43 13.74 -17.45
C GLU A 127 2.42 14.64 -16.20
N GLU A 128 1.34 15.38 -15.99
CA GLU A 128 1.22 16.27 -14.83
C GLU A 128 0.68 15.57 -13.59
N LEU A 129 0.16 14.34 -13.74
CA LEU A 129 -0.34 13.57 -12.61
C LEU A 129 0.85 13.07 -11.79
N LEU A 130 0.85 13.38 -10.49
CA LEU A 130 1.98 13.06 -9.61
C LEU A 130 1.55 12.05 -8.55
N PRO A 131 2.30 10.94 -8.38
CA PRO A 131 1.99 9.92 -7.36
C PRO A 131 1.86 10.51 -5.96
N ARG A 132 2.74 11.43 -5.61
CA ARG A 132 2.75 12.08 -4.30
C ARG A 132 1.43 12.81 -4.02
N LEU A 133 0.92 13.53 -5.00
CA LEU A 133 -0.31 14.30 -4.82
C LEU A 133 -1.54 13.41 -4.81
N GLU A 134 -1.57 12.36 -5.63
CA GLU A 134 -2.66 11.38 -5.63
C GLU A 134 -2.72 10.60 -4.33
N PHE A 135 -1.56 10.26 -3.79
CA PHE A 135 -1.46 9.60 -2.49
C PHE A 135 -2.00 10.51 -1.37
N GLU A 136 -1.58 11.77 -1.33
CA GLU A 136 -2.04 12.73 -0.31
C GLU A 136 -3.55 12.99 -0.41
N LYS A 137 -4.07 13.02 -1.62
CA LYS A 137 -5.50 13.18 -1.85
C LYS A 137 -6.27 12.03 -1.21
N TRP A 138 -5.80 10.79 -1.40
CA TRP A 138 -6.42 9.63 -0.78
C TRP A 138 -6.29 9.67 0.74
N PHE A 139 -5.13 10.05 1.24
CA PHE A 139 -4.90 10.23 2.68
C PHE A 139 -5.94 11.18 3.29
N GLU A 140 -6.14 12.34 2.67
CA GLU A 140 -7.10 13.34 3.16
C GLU A 140 -8.53 12.83 3.06
N GLU A 141 -8.89 12.11 2.00
CA GLU A 141 -10.22 11.52 1.84
C GLU A 141 -10.52 10.52 2.96
N VAL A 142 -9.57 9.65 3.28
CA VAL A 142 -9.72 8.65 4.34
C VAL A 142 -9.83 9.35 5.71
N LYS A 143 -8.99 10.34 5.94
CA LYS A 143 -8.98 11.11 7.19
C LYS A 143 -10.32 11.80 7.43
N GLU A 144 -10.92 12.38 6.40
CA GLU A 144 -12.24 13.02 6.48
C GLU A 144 -13.35 12.02 6.77
N GLN A 145 -13.30 10.84 6.14
CA GLN A 145 -14.32 9.80 6.36
C GLN A 145 -14.28 9.22 7.77
N ASP A 146 -13.10 9.24 8.39
CA ASP A 146 -12.87 8.66 9.71
C ASP A 146 -13.36 9.60 10.84
N LEU A 147 -13.77 10.80 10.47
CA LEU A 147 -14.38 11.74 11.39
C LEU A 147 -15.91 11.56 11.45
#